data_8ba98080f3c397df6272dd80d9cbce51
#
_entry.id   8ba98080f3c397df6272dd80d9cbce51
#
_cell.length_a   1.000
_cell.length_b   1.000
_cell.length_c   1.000
_cell.angle_alpha   90.00
_cell.angle_beta   90.00
_cell.angle_gamma   90.00
#
_symmetry.space_group_name_H-M   'P 1'
#
loop_
_entity.id
_entity.type
_entity.pdbx_description
1 polymer ?
#
loop_
_entity_poly.entity_id
_entity_poly.type
_entity_poly.pdbx_seq_one_letter_code
_entity_poly.pdbx_strand_id
1 'polypeptide(L)'
;MLTGIGQILDITDINEMADMTGNDSVQAVSELAKVVRDEIQSGKKVVLSDLWSKLMKPPFGYYDTIACGILLGYVFTGYKNSDYTWTDSAGAPQILVENNLKTMVYNLVKGKMTTDYLSSGSETFRLFRDYIKDIMALSDVKVANETECWHNMRVAVTNSGSPFWTLKYLPQSAYNNAENQTVAKEIIDNIQKFIEQNNSHEEIMGNVNQAFSGRGKIRSILRKAFQDKNSLNEAFRSFLFEASSELKEIVERLKISSDVLSDKLHIVMQDSIYTWTEEQVLNKIPDIISEYHYLETLNDALGKTYHSIEEVRNDLANQFKFVRIPISVVETLDKPWFGALKAMEWIVSNNAAQMTDEQRQADSAELNSYGKSAMEFLRDGKTLLSDLLDQLGLECTAQELDTIYSGLKDIRFNTPKQQFDKDLNGLMSNISQARHRIRLKERWLSVVGSECDSVKKWCSLHNAPIYWIVAKEQRDAFTTLTKVQNDQRTMDTDVMTAINILDTMDHSILTDDAIISEALLKVLGDEYAQIFSEDRIQIMAKAKMKLGNDMSNWDITELNDFRNILKKEQQEKAKKEKLSNTKNHVKTMDEGKLRNAVQSFLDAHPEFCDAFNE
;
A
#
# COMPACT_ATOMS: atom_id res chain seq x y z
N MET A 1 -12.05 10.39 -51.53
CA MET A 1 -12.02 11.07 -52.87
C MET A 1 -11.16 10.28 -53.87
N LEU A 2 -9.91 9.95 -53.56
CA LEU A 2 -9.04 9.18 -54.50
C LEU A 2 -9.58 7.78 -54.82
N THR A 3 -10.14 7.05 -53.81
CA THR A 3 -10.78 5.75 -54.02
C THR A 3 -12.07 5.83 -54.83
N GLY A 4 -12.79 6.94 -54.78
CA GLY A 4 -14.02 7.15 -55.54
C GLY A 4 -13.79 7.28 -57.04
N ILE A 5 -12.62 7.73 -57.48
CA ILE A 5 -12.26 7.87 -58.92
C ILE A 5 -12.14 6.47 -59.54
N GLY A 6 -11.51 5.51 -58.86
CA GLY A 6 -11.43 4.13 -59.34
C GLY A 6 -12.80 3.47 -59.53
N GLN A 7 -13.73 3.73 -58.62
CA GLN A 7 -15.11 3.23 -58.74
C GLN A 7 -15.87 3.87 -59.92
N ILE A 8 -15.64 5.17 -60.17
CA ILE A 8 -16.28 5.87 -61.31
C ILE A 8 -15.72 5.35 -62.64
N LEU A 9 -14.43 5.02 -62.68
CA LEU A 9 -13.75 4.55 -63.88
C LEU A 9 -13.77 3.05 -64.05
N ASP A 10 -14.37 2.30 -63.10
CA ASP A 10 -14.40 0.82 -63.07
C ASP A 10 -12.99 0.18 -63.15
N ILE A 11 -12.06 0.76 -62.38
CA ILE A 11 -10.67 0.32 -62.35
C ILE A 11 -10.38 -0.37 -61.02
N THR A 12 -9.98 -1.63 -61.04
CA THR A 12 -9.66 -2.42 -59.86
C THR A 12 -8.18 -2.38 -59.49
N ASP A 13 -7.28 -2.33 -60.48
CA ASP A 13 -5.84 -2.19 -60.26
C ASP A 13 -5.26 -1.04 -61.11
N ILE A 14 -4.71 -0.05 -60.44
CA ILE A 14 -4.13 1.12 -61.07
C ILE A 14 -2.81 0.81 -61.77
N ASN A 15 -2.10 -0.23 -61.39
CA ASN A 15 -0.85 -0.66 -62.05
C ASN A 15 -1.13 -1.31 -63.41
N GLU A 16 -2.24 -2.01 -63.57
CA GLU A 16 -2.72 -2.60 -64.80
C GLU A 16 -3.25 -1.56 -65.75
N MET A 17 -3.63 -0.40 -65.23
CA MET A 17 -4.25 0.68 -65.98
C MET A 17 -3.37 1.26 -67.10
N ALA A 18 -2.06 1.24 -66.95
CA ALA A 18 -1.11 1.68 -67.98
C ALA A 18 -1.17 0.82 -69.26
N ASP A 19 -1.72 -0.38 -69.20
CA ASP A 19 -1.83 -1.35 -70.28
C ASP A 19 -3.28 -1.47 -70.82
N MET A 20 -4.24 -0.68 -70.25
CA MET A 20 -5.64 -0.71 -70.68
C MET A 20 -5.84 0.16 -71.94
N THR A 21 -6.47 -0.40 -72.96
CA THR A 21 -6.85 0.26 -74.20
C THR A 21 -8.35 0.12 -74.45
N GLY A 22 -9.05 1.19 -74.80
CA GLY A 22 -10.39 1.05 -75.40
C GLY A 22 -11.52 1.92 -74.91
N ASN A 23 -11.35 2.88 -73.96
CA ASN A 23 -12.38 3.85 -73.56
C ASN A 23 -11.75 5.22 -73.39
N ASP A 24 -12.28 6.27 -74.02
CA ASP A 24 -11.68 7.63 -74.04
C ASP A 24 -11.51 8.22 -72.62
N SER A 25 -12.41 7.92 -71.71
CA SER A 25 -12.29 8.41 -70.31
C SER A 25 -11.22 7.69 -69.53
N VAL A 26 -11.00 6.42 -69.81
CA VAL A 26 -9.97 5.56 -69.18
C VAL A 26 -8.64 5.79 -69.86
N GLN A 27 -8.62 6.08 -71.20
CA GLN A 27 -7.42 6.29 -71.97
C GLN A 27 -6.58 7.45 -71.42
N ALA A 28 -7.19 8.58 -71.07
CA ALA A 28 -6.46 9.72 -70.52
C ALA A 28 -5.77 9.40 -69.20
N VAL A 29 -6.40 8.65 -68.31
CA VAL A 29 -5.81 8.25 -67.04
C VAL A 29 -4.81 7.11 -67.22
N SER A 30 -5.03 6.23 -68.22
CA SER A 30 -4.09 5.17 -68.62
C SER A 30 -2.79 5.76 -69.17
N GLU A 31 -2.86 6.74 -70.06
CA GLU A 31 -1.69 7.46 -70.57
C GLU A 31 -0.93 8.21 -69.44
N LEU A 32 -1.65 8.80 -68.51
CA LEU A 32 -1.03 9.41 -67.32
C LEU A 32 -0.30 8.37 -66.47
N ALA A 33 -0.95 7.23 -66.18
CA ALA A 33 -0.36 6.17 -65.42
C ALA A 33 0.90 5.58 -66.10
N LYS A 34 0.87 5.48 -67.44
CA LYS A 34 2.01 5.07 -68.24
C LYS A 34 3.16 6.04 -68.12
N VAL A 35 2.94 7.35 -68.29
CA VAL A 35 4.00 8.36 -68.16
C VAL A 35 4.58 8.36 -66.73
N VAL A 36 3.77 8.28 -65.72
CA VAL A 36 4.23 8.19 -64.32
C VAL A 36 5.06 6.93 -64.09
N ARG A 37 4.61 5.76 -64.62
CA ARG A 37 5.34 4.51 -64.53
C ARG A 37 6.70 4.61 -65.26
N ASP A 38 6.73 5.13 -66.49
CA ASP A 38 7.94 5.23 -67.28
C ASP A 38 8.96 6.17 -66.62
N GLU A 39 8.53 7.28 -66.03
CA GLU A 39 9.39 8.18 -65.26
C GLU A 39 9.95 7.51 -64.01
N ILE A 40 9.09 6.79 -63.26
CA ILE A 40 9.50 6.11 -62.04
C ILE A 40 10.46 4.93 -62.34
N GLN A 41 10.23 4.21 -63.46
CA GLN A 41 11.09 3.10 -63.89
C GLN A 41 12.38 3.55 -64.53
N SER A 42 12.41 4.70 -65.18
CA SER A 42 13.60 5.23 -65.90
C SER A 42 14.65 5.83 -64.96
N GLY A 43 14.25 6.26 -63.75
CA GLY A 43 15.14 6.94 -62.84
C GLY A 43 15.05 6.47 -61.39
N LYS A 44 16.20 6.36 -60.72
CA LYS A 44 16.24 6.07 -59.28
C LYS A 44 15.64 7.23 -58.44
N LYS A 45 15.48 8.40 -59.01
CA LYS A 45 15.01 9.61 -58.36
C LYS A 45 14.19 10.43 -59.37
N VAL A 46 12.92 10.61 -59.07
CA VAL A 46 11.98 11.41 -59.88
C VAL A 46 11.64 12.70 -59.14
N VAL A 47 12.11 13.83 -59.66
CA VAL A 47 11.76 15.15 -59.10
C VAL A 47 10.33 15.48 -59.48
N LEU A 48 9.49 15.75 -58.48
CA LEU A 48 8.04 15.91 -58.68
C LEU A 48 7.68 17.17 -59.47
N SER A 49 8.41 18.25 -59.31
CA SER A 49 8.23 19.48 -60.11
C SER A 49 8.56 19.26 -61.59
N ASP A 50 9.54 18.41 -61.92
CA ASP A 50 9.90 18.08 -63.30
C ASP A 50 8.81 17.22 -63.94
N LEU A 51 8.32 16.22 -63.24
CA LEU A 51 7.18 15.41 -63.68
C LEU A 51 5.94 16.29 -63.92
N TRP A 52 5.61 17.18 -62.99
CA TRP A 52 4.49 18.11 -63.15
C TRP A 52 4.66 19.02 -64.36
N SER A 53 5.84 19.56 -64.55
CA SER A 53 6.19 20.40 -65.72
C SER A 53 6.05 19.67 -67.05
N LYS A 54 6.30 18.35 -67.08
CA LYS A 54 6.04 17.51 -68.28
C LYS A 54 4.54 17.35 -68.51
N LEU A 55 3.75 17.16 -67.47
CA LEU A 55 2.31 16.98 -67.57
C LEU A 55 1.58 18.30 -67.95
N MET A 56 2.17 19.47 -67.72
CA MET A 56 1.65 20.77 -68.18
C MET A 56 1.79 20.96 -69.68
N LYS A 57 2.62 20.15 -70.35
CA LYS A 57 2.82 20.20 -71.81
C LYS A 57 1.89 19.25 -72.56
N PRO A 58 1.67 19.46 -73.88
CA PRO A 58 0.99 18.45 -74.68
C PRO A 58 1.67 17.06 -74.57
N PRO A 59 0.91 15.96 -74.58
CA PRO A 59 -0.53 15.88 -74.86
C PRO A 59 -1.45 16.16 -73.66
N PHE A 60 -0.94 16.24 -72.40
CA PHE A 60 -1.79 16.31 -71.19
C PHE A 60 -2.34 17.73 -70.98
N GLY A 61 -1.51 18.79 -71.04
CA GLY A 61 -1.93 20.17 -70.86
C GLY A 61 -2.50 20.46 -69.45
N TYR A 62 -1.92 19.86 -68.39
CA TYR A 62 -2.37 20.09 -67.04
C TYR A 62 -2.15 21.52 -66.60
N TYR A 63 -3.03 21.99 -65.70
CA TYR A 63 -2.93 23.28 -65.05
C TYR A 63 -2.78 23.13 -63.55
N ASP A 64 -2.35 24.17 -62.88
CA ASP A 64 -2.22 24.21 -61.41
C ASP A 64 -3.60 24.23 -60.74
N THR A 65 -4.40 23.18 -60.97
CA THR A 65 -5.73 22.99 -60.43
C THR A 65 -5.79 21.75 -59.55
N ILE A 66 -6.66 21.80 -58.55
CA ILE A 66 -6.89 20.65 -57.65
C ILE A 66 -7.37 19.42 -58.43
N ALA A 67 -8.14 19.61 -59.50
CA ALA A 67 -8.64 18.52 -60.32
C ALA A 67 -7.50 17.73 -61.00
N CYS A 68 -6.54 18.43 -61.65
CA CYS A 68 -5.36 17.79 -62.24
C CYS A 68 -4.49 17.11 -61.17
N GLY A 69 -4.35 17.75 -60.01
CA GLY A 69 -3.65 17.16 -58.87
C GLY A 69 -4.31 15.90 -58.34
N ILE A 70 -5.64 15.85 -58.30
CA ILE A 70 -6.39 14.65 -57.86
C ILE A 70 -6.14 13.47 -58.82
N LEU A 71 -6.12 13.70 -60.14
CA LEU A 71 -5.84 12.66 -61.14
C LEU A 71 -4.42 12.09 -60.96
N LEU A 72 -3.42 12.95 -60.79
CA LEU A 72 -2.06 12.49 -60.51
C LEU A 72 -1.97 11.75 -59.17
N GLY A 73 -2.63 12.29 -58.13
CA GLY A 73 -2.69 11.64 -56.80
C GLY A 73 -3.36 10.27 -56.85
N TYR A 74 -4.36 10.12 -57.73
CA TYR A 74 -4.99 8.81 -57.97
C TYR A 74 -3.99 7.82 -58.57
N VAL A 75 -3.23 8.19 -59.57
CA VAL A 75 -2.18 7.35 -60.14
C VAL A 75 -1.11 6.97 -59.09
N PHE A 76 -0.71 7.91 -58.26
CA PHE A 76 0.21 7.62 -57.14
C PHE A 76 -0.34 6.67 -56.08
N THR A 77 -1.65 6.42 -56.00
CA THR A 77 -2.18 5.43 -55.09
C THR A 77 -1.70 4.01 -55.45
N GLY A 78 -1.33 3.72 -56.70
CA GLY A 78 -0.71 2.46 -57.09
C GLY A 78 0.68 2.21 -56.50
N TYR A 79 1.34 3.28 -56.04
CA TYR A 79 2.65 3.21 -55.34
C TYR A 79 2.53 3.35 -53.84
N LYS A 80 1.31 3.39 -53.33
CA LYS A 80 1.03 3.46 -51.88
C LYS A 80 1.49 2.18 -51.19
N ASN A 81 2.17 2.36 -50.07
CA ASN A 81 2.75 1.28 -49.29
C ASN A 81 3.72 0.39 -50.06
N SER A 82 4.28 0.89 -51.18
CA SER A 82 5.28 0.23 -51.99
C SER A 82 6.71 0.61 -51.58
N ASP A 83 7.68 0.18 -52.38
CA ASP A 83 9.11 0.45 -52.16
C ASP A 83 9.50 1.90 -52.46
N TYR A 84 8.53 2.75 -52.76
CA TYR A 84 8.78 4.15 -53.09
C TYR A 84 8.59 5.04 -51.87
N THR A 85 9.51 5.98 -51.68
CA THR A 85 9.44 7.04 -50.67
C THR A 85 9.36 8.39 -51.31
N TRP A 86 8.62 9.30 -50.71
CA TRP A 86 8.62 10.70 -51.02
C TRP A 86 9.59 11.40 -50.06
N THR A 87 10.62 12.06 -50.62
CA THR A 87 11.51 12.92 -49.84
C THR A 87 11.09 14.37 -50.08
N ASP A 88 10.74 15.06 -49.01
CA ASP A 88 10.33 16.45 -49.08
C ASP A 88 11.52 17.43 -49.26
N SER A 89 11.23 18.72 -49.40
CA SER A 89 12.23 19.77 -49.56
C SER A 89 13.15 19.95 -48.35
N ALA A 90 12.79 19.45 -47.19
CA ALA A 90 13.62 19.42 -46.00
C ALA A 90 14.56 18.19 -45.96
N GLY A 91 14.46 17.30 -46.95
CA GLY A 91 15.25 16.06 -47.03
C GLY A 91 14.71 14.91 -46.18
N ALA A 92 13.52 15.08 -45.61
CA ALA A 92 12.90 14.05 -44.78
C ALA A 92 12.15 13.01 -45.64
N PRO A 93 12.56 11.72 -45.66
CA PRO A 93 11.87 10.68 -46.39
C PRO A 93 10.53 10.34 -45.70
N GLN A 94 9.48 10.27 -46.48
CA GLN A 94 8.13 9.95 -46.04
C GLN A 94 7.54 8.80 -46.84
N ILE A 95 6.75 7.99 -46.19
CA ILE A 95 6.06 6.86 -46.81
C ILE A 95 4.88 7.37 -47.64
N LEU A 96 4.63 6.73 -48.77
CA LEU A 96 3.45 7.00 -49.59
C LEU A 96 2.20 6.37 -48.96
N VAL A 97 1.66 7.01 -47.91
CA VAL A 97 0.34 6.72 -47.33
C VAL A 97 -0.66 7.79 -47.79
N GLU A 98 -1.93 7.50 -47.67
CA GLU A 98 -3.00 8.37 -48.20
C GLU A 98 -2.90 9.83 -47.75
N ASN A 99 -2.58 10.10 -46.50
CA ASN A 99 -2.44 11.48 -45.99
C ASN A 99 -1.22 12.17 -46.56
N ASN A 100 -0.11 11.48 -46.74
CA ASN A 100 1.10 12.03 -47.34
C ASN A 100 0.90 12.28 -48.84
N LEU A 101 0.21 11.41 -49.55
CA LEU A 101 -0.18 11.61 -50.95
C LEU A 101 -1.05 12.86 -51.10
N LYS A 102 -2.03 13.10 -50.24
CA LYS A 102 -2.83 14.33 -50.27
C LYS A 102 -1.97 15.57 -50.09
N THR A 103 -1.06 15.54 -49.11
CA THR A 103 -0.16 16.67 -48.83
C THR A 103 0.79 16.92 -50.00
N MET A 104 1.40 15.87 -50.55
CA MET A 104 2.29 15.90 -51.70
C MET A 104 1.61 16.55 -52.91
N VAL A 105 0.44 16.02 -53.28
CA VAL A 105 -0.33 16.53 -54.43
C VAL A 105 -0.77 17.98 -54.21
N TYR A 106 -1.24 18.34 -53.04
CA TYR A 106 -1.63 19.72 -52.71
C TYR A 106 -0.45 20.68 -52.82
N ASN A 107 0.72 20.31 -52.29
CA ASN A 107 1.91 21.14 -52.36
C ASN A 107 2.42 21.28 -53.82
N LEU A 108 2.35 20.19 -54.57
CA LEU A 108 2.75 20.18 -55.97
C LEU A 108 1.92 21.19 -56.79
N VAL A 109 0.58 21.10 -56.67
CA VAL A 109 -0.35 22.03 -57.37
C VAL A 109 -0.14 23.50 -56.93
N LYS A 110 0.31 23.73 -55.69
CA LYS A 110 0.61 25.08 -55.19
C LYS A 110 2.02 25.58 -55.53
N GLY A 111 2.80 24.83 -56.32
CA GLY A 111 4.17 25.21 -56.71
C GLY A 111 5.16 25.22 -55.53
N LYS A 112 4.84 24.55 -54.41
CA LYS A 112 5.67 24.54 -53.20
C LYS A 112 6.78 23.47 -53.23
N MET A 113 6.75 22.58 -54.22
CA MET A 113 7.64 21.43 -54.31
C MET A 113 8.71 21.64 -55.38
N THR A 114 9.75 22.35 -55.06
CA THR A 114 10.85 22.60 -56.03
C THR A 114 11.92 21.49 -56.01
N THR A 115 12.08 20.78 -54.91
CA THR A 115 13.14 19.78 -54.74
C THR A 115 12.61 18.40 -54.27
N ASP A 116 11.31 18.29 -54.00
CA ASP A 116 10.67 17.04 -53.60
C ASP A 116 10.81 15.98 -54.69
N TYR A 117 11.10 14.75 -54.28
CA TYR A 117 11.30 13.65 -55.23
C TYR A 117 10.74 12.32 -54.70
N LEU A 118 10.39 11.46 -55.63
CA LEU A 118 10.15 10.04 -55.38
C LEU A 118 11.42 9.26 -55.67
N SER A 119 11.73 8.27 -54.84
CA SER A 119 12.81 7.34 -55.05
C SER A 119 12.38 5.91 -54.65
N SER A 120 12.84 4.94 -55.42
CA SER A 120 12.77 3.53 -55.00
C SER A 120 13.96 3.23 -54.11
N GLY A 121 13.76 2.35 -53.12
CA GLY A 121 14.88 1.72 -52.40
C GLY A 121 15.78 0.90 -53.34
N SER A 122 17.04 0.68 -52.92
CA SER A 122 17.92 -0.23 -53.69
C SER A 122 17.34 -1.64 -53.66
N GLU A 123 17.62 -2.44 -54.69
CA GLU A 123 17.22 -3.84 -54.72
C GLU A 123 17.83 -4.62 -53.53
N THR A 124 19.04 -4.26 -53.13
CA THR A 124 19.72 -4.76 -51.95
C THR A 124 18.91 -4.48 -50.69
N PHE A 125 18.42 -3.26 -50.48
CA PHE A 125 17.58 -2.91 -49.35
C PHE A 125 16.23 -3.64 -49.40
N ARG A 126 15.60 -3.77 -50.57
CA ARG A 126 14.30 -4.45 -50.70
C ARG A 126 14.37 -5.89 -50.21
N LEU A 127 15.38 -6.65 -50.65
CA LEU A 127 15.58 -8.05 -50.21
C LEU A 127 15.90 -8.12 -48.70
N PHE A 128 16.78 -7.25 -48.22
CA PHE A 128 17.12 -7.19 -46.79
C PHE A 128 15.89 -6.89 -45.95
N ARG A 129 15.13 -5.87 -46.33
CA ARG A 129 13.87 -5.45 -45.66
C ARG A 129 12.91 -6.62 -45.50
N ASP A 130 12.71 -7.44 -46.55
CA ASP A 130 11.77 -8.56 -46.51
C ASP A 130 12.22 -9.66 -45.55
N TYR A 131 13.52 -9.84 -45.34
CA TYR A 131 14.05 -10.73 -44.32
C TYR A 131 13.82 -10.17 -42.92
N ILE A 132 14.13 -8.90 -42.70
CA ILE A 132 13.98 -8.25 -41.40
C ILE A 132 12.52 -8.15 -40.99
N LYS A 133 11.64 -7.76 -41.92
CA LYS A 133 10.19 -7.73 -41.72
C LYS A 133 9.66 -9.05 -41.17
N ASP A 134 10.08 -10.16 -41.77
CA ASP A 134 9.64 -11.51 -41.36
C ASP A 134 10.24 -11.90 -40.00
N ILE A 135 11.54 -11.70 -39.77
CA ILE A 135 12.23 -12.10 -38.55
C ILE A 135 11.69 -11.31 -37.35
N MET A 136 11.56 -9.99 -37.49
CA MET A 136 11.19 -9.07 -36.38
C MET A 136 9.69 -8.73 -36.33
N ALA A 137 8.86 -9.35 -37.19
CA ALA A 137 7.42 -9.11 -37.29
C ALA A 137 7.07 -7.61 -37.48
N LEU A 138 7.83 -6.92 -38.34
CA LEU A 138 7.60 -5.49 -38.61
C LEU A 138 6.59 -5.32 -39.74
N SER A 139 5.77 -4.27 -39.68
CA SER A 139 4.87 -3.89 -40.77
C SER A 139 5.62 -3.16 -41.89
N ASP A 140 5.04 -3.14 -43.11
CA ASP A 140 5.63 -2.44 -44.25
C ASP A 140 5.95 -0.96 -43.98
N VAL A 141 5.12 -0.28 -43.22
CA VAL A 141 5.31 1.11 -42.79
C VAL A 141 6.59 1.28 -41.96
N LYS A 142 6.88 0.32 -41.09
CA LYS A 142 8.05 0.35 -40.19
C LYS A 142 9.37 0.02 -40.89
N VAL A 143 9.32 -0.50 -42.09
CA VAL A 143 10.50 -0.84 -42.90
C VAL A 143 10.47 -0.17 -44.27
N ALA A 144 9.75 0.91 -44.42
CA ALA A 144 9.51 1.55 -45.70
C ALA A 144 10.78 2.11 -46.37
N ASN A 145 11.76 2.52 -45.60
CA ASN A 145 13.08 2.93 -46.05
C ASN A 145 14.15 2.48 -45.06
N GLU A 146 15.41 2.66 -45.39
CA GLU A 146 16.55 2.20 -44.60
C GLU A 146 16.57 2.83 -43.20
N THR A 147 16.29 4.15 -43.10
CA THR A 147 16.28 4.84 -41.82
C THR A 147 15.16 4.34 -40.90
N GLU A 148 13.94 4.16 -41.43
CA GLU A 148 12.82 3.60 -40.69
C GLU A 148 13.08 2.16 -40.29
N CYS A 149 13.63 1.34 -41.21
CA CYS A 149 14.01 -0.05 -40.93
C CYS A 149 15.02 -0.10 -39.79
N TRP A 150 16.09 0.68 -39.86
CA TRP A 150 17.11 0.76 -38.83
C TRP A 150 16.55 1.19 -37.46
N HIS A 151 15.73 2.24 -37.43
CA HIS A 151 15.10 2.71 -36.20
C HIS A 151 14.16 1.65 -35.59
N ASN A 152 13.30 1.05 -36.41
CA ASN A 152 12.32 0.07 -35.93
C ASN A 152 12.96 -1.28 -35.57
N MET A 153 14.10 -1.65 -36.14
CA MET A 153 14.88 -2.81 -35.66
C MET A 153 15.38 -2.59 -34.24
N ARG A 154 15.90 -1.40 -33.91
CA ARG A 154 16.31 -1.04 -32.55
C ARG A 154 15.15 -1.11 -31.56
N VAL A 155 14.00 -0.59 -31.95
CA VAL A 155 12.77 -0.69 -31.14
C VAL A 155 12.35 -2.15 -30.96
N ALA A 156 12.44 -2.98 -32.01
CA ALA A 156 12.10 -4.39 -31.93
C ALA A 156 13.04 -5.16 -30.99
N VAL A 157 14.35 -4.90 -31.05
CA VAL A 157 15.34 -5.49 -30.13
C VAL A 157 15.10 -5.02 -28.70
N THR A 158 14.81 -3.74 -28.48
CA THR A 158 14.47 -3.23 -27.15
C THR A 158 13.23 -3.93 -26.58
N ASN A 159 12.20 -4.09 -27.39
CA ASN A 159 10.95 -4.75 -26.99
C ASN A 159 11.09 -6.27 -26.78
N SER A 160 12.06 -6.91 -27.45
CA SER A 160 12.31 -8.36 -27.27
C SER A 160 12.92 -8.69 -25.91
N GLY A 161 13.56 -7.72 -25.26
CA GLY A 161 14.20 -7.88 -23.97
C GLY A 161 15.59 -8.50 -24.00
N SER A 162 16.15 -8.81 -25.19
CA SER A 162 17.48 -9.40 -25.33
C SER A 162 18.20 -8.84 -26.56
N PRO A 163 19.54 -8.66 -26.52
CA PRO A 163 20.29 -8.26 -27.70
C PRO A 163 20.12 -9.23 -28.84
N PHE A 164 20.11 -8.75 -30.10
CA PHE A 164 19.92 -9.61 -31.26
C PHE A 164 21.02 -10.66 -31.44
N TRP A 165 22.26 -10.35 -31.06
CA TRP A 165 23.39 -11.27 -31.13
C TRP A 165 23.26 -12.51 -30.25
N THR A 166 22.40 -12.51 -29.24
CA THR A 166 22.15 -13.68 -28.36
C THR A 166 21.67 -14.89 -29.14
N LEU A 167 21.01 -14.68 -30.29
CA LEU A 167 20.58 -15.76 -31.19
C LEU A 167 21.71 -16.65 -31.66
N LYS A 168 22.98 -16.20 -31.60
CA LYS A 168 24.16 -17.05 -31.91
C LYS A 168 24.30 -18.26 -30.98
N TYR A 169 23.73 -18.16 -29.80
CA TYR A 169 23.84 -19.13 -28.71
C TYR A 169 22.62 -20.03 -28.56
N LEU A 170 21.74 -20.05 -29.59
CA LEU A 170 20.70 -21.04 -29.68
C LEU A 170 21.34 -22.44 -29.78
N PRO A 171 20.72 -23.47 -29.17
CA PRO A 171 21.26 -24.84 -29.20
C PRO A 171 21.42 -25.35 -30.63
N GLN A 172 22.46 -26.13 -30.89
CA GLN A 172 22.75 -26.67 -32.23
C GLN A 172 21.54 -27.45 -32.82
N SER A 173 20.74 -28.07 -31.95
CA SER A 173 19.51 -28.76 -32.36
C SER A 173 18.49 -27.85 -33.04
N ALA A 174 18.49 -26.54 -32.73
CA ALA A 174 17.62 -25.58 -33.39
C ALA A 174 17.97 -25.36 -34.85
N TYR A 175 19.24 -25.50 -35.22
CA TYR A 175 19.76 -25.30 -36.60
C TYR A 175 19.78 -26.54 -37.50
N ASN A 176 19.41 -27.70 -36.96
CA ASN A 176 19.43 -29.03 -37.61
C ASN A 176 20.83 -29.54 -37.96
N ASN A 177 21.82 -28.71 -38.24
CA ASN A 177 23.22 -29.08 -38.51
C ASN A 177 24.19 -27.92 -38.23
N ALA A 178 25.49 -28.22 -38.14
CA ALA A 178 26.54 -27.24 -37.83
C ALA A 178 26.74 -26.20 -38.95
N GLU A 179 26.53 -26.55 -40.21
CA GLU A 179 26.63 -25.63 -41.34
C GLU A 179 25.60 -24.51 -41.24
N ASN A 180 24.32 -24.86 -40.98
CA ASN A 180 23.26 -23.89 -40.80
C ASN A 180 23.53 -22.97 -39.57
N GLN A 181 24.11 -23.51 -38.51
CA GLN A 181 24.50 -22.71 -37.34
C GLN A 181 25.60 -21.70 -37.70
N THR A 182 26.62 -22.11 -38.44
CA THR A 182 27.69 -21.19 -38.85
C THR A 182 27.15 -20.06 -39.72
N VAL A 183 26.32 -20.38 -40.69
CA VAL A 183 25.69 -19.34 -41.53
C VAL A 183 24.73 -18.45 -40.75
N ALA A 184 23.98 -19.02 -39.82
CA ALA A 184 23.11 -18.23 -38.96
C ALA A 184 23.90 -17.23 -38.10
N LYS A 185 25.05 -17.63 -37.55
CA LYS A 185 25.95 -16.73 -36.80
C LYS A 185 26.43 -15.57 -37.68
N GLU A 186 26.85 -15.83 -38.91
CA GLU A 186 27.26 -14.80 -39.86
C GLU A 186 26.11 -13.82 -40.19
N ILE A 187 24.90 -14.33 -40.40
CA ILE A 187 23.71 -13.49 -40.61
C ILE A 187 23.44 -12.60 -39.39
N ILE A 188 23.45 -13.20 -38.20
CA ILE A 188 23.20 -12.47 -36.93
C ILE A 188 24.24 -11.35 -36.73
N ASP A 189 25.53 -11.64 -36.99
CA ASP A 189 26.60 -10.66 -36.87
C ASP A 189 26.40 -9.49 -37.83
N ASN A 190 26.01 -9.74 -39.08
CA ASN A 190 25.75 -8.69 -40.05
C ASN A 190 24.48 -7.88 -39.70
N ILE A 191 23.41 -8.52 -39.24
CA ILE A 191 22.21 -7.84 -38.78
C ILE A 191 22.53 -6.96 -37.53
N GLN A 192 23.33 -7.49 -36.60
CA GLN A 192 23.77 -6.72 -35.43
C GLN A 192 24.58 -5.48 -35.82
N LYS A 193 25.53 -5.62 -36.78
CA LYS A 193 26.27 -4.49 -37.35
C LYS A 193 25.35 -3.45 -37.98
N PHE A 194 24.30 -3.86 -38.67
CA PHE A 194 23.31 -2.95 -39.24
C PHE A 194 22.59 -2.18 -38.12
N ILE A 195 22.23 -2.82 -37.01
CA ILE A 195 21.56 -2.19 -35.86
C ILE A 195 22.47 -1.16 -35.19
N GLU A 196 23.77 -1.45 -35.07
CA GLU A 196 24.74 -0.60 -34.36
C GLU A 196 25.17 0.63 -35.17
N GLN A 197 25.36 0.48 -36.47
CA GLN A 197 25.97 1.51 -37.32
C GLN A 197 24.98 2.59 -37.77
N ASN A 198 25.51 3.80 -37.96
CA ASN A 198 24.76 4.97 -38.42
C ASN A 198 25.10 5.40 -39.88
N ASN A 199 25.95 4.61 -40.56
CA ASN A 199 26.46 4.94 -41.87
C ASN A 199 25.86 4.04 -42.96
N SER A 200 26.30 4.20 -44.22
CA SER A 200 25.84 3.38 -45.36
C SER A 200 25.92 1.88 -45.05
N HIS A 201 24.79 1.19 -45.23
CA HIS A 201 24.63 -0.24 -44.88
C HIS A 201 24.61 -1.16 -46.12
N GLU A 202 24.90 -0.65 -47.31
CA GLU A 202 24.74 -1.38 -48.57
C GLU A 202 25.52 -2.70 -48.60
N GLU A 203 26.77 -2.70 -48.12
CA GLU A 203 27.61 -3.89 -48.00
C GLU A 203 27.04 -4.90 -47.02
N ILE A 204 26.60 -4.41 -45.83
CA ILE A 204 26.02 -5.25 -44.78
C ILE A 204 24.74 -5.92 -45.29
N MET A 205 23.86 -5.17 -45.92
CA MET A 205 22.63 -5.68 -46.52
C MET A 205 22.92 -6.72 -47.62
N GLY A 206 23.92 -6.45 -48.45
CA GLY A 206 24.38 -7.38 -49.49
C GLY A 206 24.83 -8.73 -48.89
N ASN A 207 25.63 -8.69 -47.82
CA ASN A 207 26.11 -9.88 -47.13
C ASN A 207 24.95 -10.70 -46.52
N VAL A 208 23.98 -10.03 -45.88
CA VAL A 208 22.78 -10.68 -45.32
C VAL A 208 21.95 -11.33 -46.44
N ASN A 209 21.74 -10.64 -47.58
CA ASN A 209 20.97 -11.15 -48.69
C ASN A 209 21.65 -12.41 -49.30
N GLN A 210 22.96 -12.35 -49.48
CA GLN A 210 23.73 -13.48 -49.97
C GLN A 210 23.65 -14.67 -49.03
N ALA A 211 23.81 -14.43 -47.73
CA ALA A 211 23.76 -15.49 -46.72
C ALA A 211 22.37 -16.15 -46.62
N PHE A 212 21.28 -15.41 -46.82
CA PHE A 212 19.92 -15.98 -46.85
C PHE A 212 19.53 -16.65 -48.15
N SER A 213 20.25 -16.39 -49.25
CA SER A 213 19.91 -16.93 -50.56
C SER A 213 19.80 -18.46 -50.56
N GLY A 214 18.62 -18.97 -50.89
CA GLY A 214 18.34 -20.42 -50.88
C GLY A 214 18.19 -21.09 -49.50
N ARG A 215 18.26 -20.32 -48.41
CA ARG A 215 18.29 -20.83 -47.02
C ARG A 215 17.06 -20.43 -46.19
N GLY A 216 15.87 -20.64 -46.73
CA GLY A 216 14.61 -20.30 -46.05
C GLY A 216 14.40 -20.96 -44.66
N LYS A 217 15.08 -22.10 -44.39
CA LYS A 217 15.05 -22.78 -43.09
C LYS A 217 15.69 -21.90 -41.98
N ILE A 218 16.84 -21.28 -42.24
CA ILE A 218 17.54 -20.41 -41.29
C ILE A 218 16.66 -19.21 -40.96
N ARG A 219 16.05 -18.60 -41.98
CA ARG A 219 15.10 -17.48 -41.78
C ARG A 219 13.96 -17.89 -40.84
N SER A 220 13.36 -19.08 -41.04
CA SER A 220 12.28 -19.59 -40.18
C SER A 220 12.74 -19.83 -38.74
N ILE A 221 13.97 -20.31 -38.53
CA ILE A 221 14.56 -20.54 -37.21
C ILE A 221 14.73 -19.18 -36.49
N LEU A 222 15.40 -18.23 -37.14
CA LEU A 222 15.64 -16.90 -36.55
C LEU A 222 14.33 -16.16 -36.24
N ARG A 223 13.33 -16.26 -37.14
CA ARG A 223 12.00 -15.70 -36.90
C ARG A 223 11.36 -16.28 -35.66
N LYS A 224 11.30 -17.62 -35.56
CA LYS A 224 10.69 -18.29 -34.41
C LYS A 224 11.40 -17.93 -33.10
N ALA A 225 12.73 -17.94 -33.11
CA ALA A 225 13.52 -17.65 -31.93
C ALA A 225 13.43 -16.19 -31.49
N PHE A 226 13.45 -15.23 -32.43
CA PHE A 226 13.33 -13.80 -32.10
C PHE A 226 11.94 -13.41 -31.61
N GLN A 227 10.89 -14.05 -32.13
CA GLN A 227 9.50 -13.76 -31.73
C GLN A 227 9.08 -14.51 -30.46
N ASP A 228 9.89 -15.45 -29.95
CA ASP A 228 9.66 -16.16 -28.71
C ASP A 228 10.63 -15.68 -27.60
N LYS A 229 10.10 -14.93 -26.64
CA LYS A 229 10.89 -14.41 -25.52
C LYS A 229 11.62 -15.52 -24.74
N ASN A 230 11.01 -16.69 -24.59
CA ASN A 230 11.65 -17.79 -23.86
C ASN A 230 12.89 -18.30 -24.61
N SER A 231 12.79 -18.45 -25.92
CA SER A 231 13.94 -18.85 -26.75
C SER A 231 15.09 -17.85 -26.71
N LEU A 232 14.77 -16.54 -26.70
CA LEU A 232 15.78 -15.48 -26.54
C LEU A 232 16.45 -15.53 -25.17
N ASN A 233 15.68 -15.64 -24.10
CA ASN A 233 16.20 -15.72 -22.74
C ASN A 233 17.05 -16.98 -22.53
N GLU A 234 16.67 -18.13 -23.09
CA GLU A 234 17.47 -19.36 -23.04
C GLU A 234 18.75 -19.25 -23.87
N ALA A 235 18.71 -18.60 -25.03
CA ALA A 235 19.92 -18.34 -25.84
C ALA A 235 20.88 -17.40 -25.06
N PHE A 236 20.36 -16.37 -24.42
CA PHE A 236 21.17 -15.46 -23.60
C PHE A 236 21.77 -16.18 -22.38
N ARG A 237 20.99 -17.02 -21.71
CA ARG A 237 21.47 -17.86 -20.61
C ARG A 237 22.58 -18.81 -21.07
N SER A 238 22.43 -19.41 -22.25
CA SER A 238 23.46 -20.29 -22.83
C SER A 238 24.79 -19.55 -23.03
N PHE A 239 24.75 -18.32 -23.56
CA PHE A 239 25.93 -17.46 -23.67
C PHE A 239 26.61 -17.25 -22.33
N LEU A 240 25.85 -16.85 -21.30
CA LEU A 240 26.38 -16.57 -19.97
C LEU A 240 27.03 -17.81 -19.32
N PHE A 241 26.42 -18.98 -19.55
CA PHE A 241 26.93 -20.25 -19.00
C PHE A 241 28.13 -20.82 -19.77
N GLU A 242 28.25 -20.53 -21.06
CA GLU A 242 29.48 -20.81 -21.81
C GLU A 242 30.63 -19.92 -21.32
N ALA A 243 30.32 -18.68 -20.95
CA ALA A 243 31.31 -17.72 -20.51
C ALA A 243 31.78 -17.91 -19.04
N SER A 244 30.90 -18.41 -18.16
CA SER A 244 31.19 -18.59 -16.73
C SER A 244 30.54 -19.86 -16.17
N SER A 245 31.37 -20.84 -15.81
CA SER A 245 30.93 -22.05 -15.11
C SER A 245 30.45 -21.74 -13.68
N GLU A 246 31.06 -20.76 -13.02
CA GLU A 246 30.68 -20.33 -11.66
C GLU A 246 29.27 -19.71 -11.67
N LEU A 247 28.97 -18.82 -12.63
CA LEU A 247 27.63 -18.29 -12.80
C LEU A 247 26.60 -19.40 -13.05
N LYS A 248 26.96 -20.39 -13.88
CA LYS A 248 26.09 -21.53 -14.11
C LYS A 248 25.77 -22.28 -12.84
N GLU A 249 26.78 -22.65 -12.06
CA GLU A 249 26.62 -23.42 -10.83
C GLU A 249 25.75 -22.69 -9.80
N ILE A 250 25.98 -21.39 -9.59
CA ILE A 250 25.21 -20.61 -8.61
C ILE A 250 23.76 -20.41 -9.06
N VAL A 251 23.51 -20.13 -10.35
CA VAL A 251 22.16 -20.00 -10.93
C VAL A 251 21.38 -21.31 -10.84
N GLU A 252 22.02 -22.46 -11.10
CA GLU A 252 21.39 -23.78 -10.97
C GLU A 252 21.08 -24.12 -9.51
N ARG A 253 21.98 -23.80 -8.58
CA ARG A 253 21.81 -24.03 -7.13
C ARG A 253 20.70 -23.18 -6.56
N LEU A 254 20.62 -21.91 -6.93
CA LEU A 254 19.55 -20.99 -6.53
C LEU A 254 18.25 -21.17 -7.35
N LYS A 255 18.26 -22.03 -8.39
CA LYS A 255 17.12 -22.26 -9.30
C LYS A 255 16.59 -20.97 -9.95
N ILE A 256 17.51 -20.08 -10.33
CA ILE A 256 17.16 -18.82 -11.00
C ILE A 256 16.66 -19.13 -12.41
N SER A 257 15.49 -18.63 -12.77
CA SER A 257 14.94 -18.77 -14.12
C SER A 257 15.65 -17.86 -15.13
N SER A 258 15.52 -18.17 -16.42
CA SER A 258 16.07 -17.36 -17.50
C SER A 258 15.52 -15.93 -17.49
N ASP A 259 14.25 -15.77 -17.12
CA ASP A 259 13.61 -14.44 -17.03
C ASP A 259 14.22 -13.59 -15.91
N VAL A 260 14.39 -14.16 -14.71
CA VAL A 260 15.00 -13.46 -13.57
C VAL A 260 16.45 -13.06 -13.86
N LEU A 261 17.20 -13.95 -14.52
CA LEU A 261 18.58 -13.65 -14.95
C LEU A 261 18.63 -12.53 -15.99
N SER A 262 17.69 -12.54 -16.95
CA SER A 262 17.56 -11.49 -17.96
C SER A 262 17.20 -10.14 -17.32
N ASP A 263 16.22 -10.11 -16.43
CA ASP A 263 15.81 -8.90 -15.71
C ASP A 263 16.97 -8.32 -14.87
N LYS A 264 17.79 -9.21 -14.27
CA LYS A 264 19.00 -8.80 -13.56
C LYS A 264 20.00 -8.09 -14.47
N LEU A 265 20.24 -8.63 -15.68
CA LEU A 265 21.12 -7.99 -16.66
C LEU A 265 20.61 -6.61 -17.07
N HIS A 266 19.30 -6.42 -17.23
CA HIS A 266 18.71 -5.11 -17.52
C HIS A 266 19.01 -4.09 -16.41
N ILE A 267 18.99 -4.49 -15.17
CA ILE A 267 19.30 -3.61 -14.03
C ILE A 267 20.80 -3.23 -14.04
N VAL A 268 21.69 -4.18 -14.33
CA VAL A 268 23.14 -3.98 -14.23
C VAL A 268 23.71 -3.22 -15.42
N MET A 269 23.16 -3.43 -16.63
CA MET A 269 23.66 -2.81 -17.87
C MET A 269 23.26 -1.35 -18.04
N GLN A 270 22.08 -0.94 -17.59
CA GLN A 270 21.55 0.45 -17.61
C GLN A 270 21.41 1.10 -19.01
N ASP A 271 22.04 0.54 -20.05
CA ASP A 271 22.03 1.04 -21.42
C ASP A 271 20.89 0.44 -22.26
N SER A 272 20.66 0.99 -23.46
CA SER A 272 19.70 0.43 -24.41
C SER A 272 20.15 -0.94 -24.91
N ILE A 273 19.29 -1.94 -24.86
CA ILE A 273 19.60 -3.36 -25.18
C ILE A 273 20.29 -3.53 -26.53
N TYR A 274 19.90 -2.76 -27.55
CA TYR A 274 20.48 -2.87 -28.88
C TYR A 274 21.95 -2.41 -28.93
N THR A 275 22.46 -1.72 -27.88
CA THR A 275 23.86 -1.30 -27.77
C THR A 275 24.73 -2.27 -26.97
N TRP A 276 24.14 -3.29 -26.33
CA TRP A 276 24.90 -4.24 -25.53
C TRP A 276 25.78 -5.11 -26.41
N THR A 277 27.08 -5.09 -26.12
CA THR A 277 28.05 -6.00 -26.74
C THR A 277 28.30 -7.21 -25.84
N GLU A 278 28.80 -8.31 -26.43
CA GLU A 278 29.19 -9.50 -25.67
C GLU A 278 30.22 -9.15 -24.59
N GLU A 279 31.22 -8.32 -24.91
CA GLU A 279 32.26 -7.88 -23.97
C GLU A 279 31.69 -7.09 -22.80
N GLN A 280 30.77 -6.16 -23.06
CA GLN A 280 30.12 -5.38 -22.00
C GLN A 280 29.34 -6.28 -21.04
N VAL A 281 28.64 -7.29 -21.55
CA VAL A 281 27.90 -8.24 -20.72
C VAL A 281 28.87 -9.11 -19.91
N LEU A 282 29.95 -9.61 -20.54
CA LEU A 282 30.97 -10.41 -19.83
C LEU A 282 31.59 -9.66 -18.65
N ASN A 283 31.85 -8.38 -18.82
CA ASN A 283 32.42 -7.54 -17.77
C ASN A 283 31.48 -7.34 -16.55
N LYS A 284 30.19 -7.67 -16.71
CA LYS A 284 29.19 -7.60 -15.63
C LYS A 284 28.93 -8.94 -14.91
N ILE A 285 29.45 -10.03 -15.43
CA ILE A 285 29.27 -11.35 -14.81
C ILE A 285 29.80 -11.40 -13.37
N PRO A 286 30.99 -10.86 -13.04
CA PRO A 286 31.49 -10.87 -11.65
C PRO A 286 30.54 -10.18 -10.68
N ASP A 287 29.96 -9.04 -11.07
CA ASP A 287 29.01 -8.30 -10.23
C ASP A 287 27.75 -9.16 -9.93
N ILE A 288 27.28 -9.90 -10.94
CA ILE A 288 26.12 -10.79 -10.81
C ILE A 288 26.43 -11.98 -9.90
N ILE A 289 27.61 -12.58 -10.06
CA ILE A 289 28.07 -13.69 -9.21
C ILE A 289 28.15 -13.24 -7.74
N SER A 290 28.79 -12.10 -7.50
CA SER A 290 28.89 -11.52 -6.15
C SER A 290 27.51 -11.30 -5.50
N GLU A 291 26.54 -10.81 -6.27
CA GLU A 291 25.21 -10.62 -5.76
C GLU A 291 24.47 -11.95 -5.49
N TYR A 292 24.65 -12.96 -6.33
CA TYR A 292 24.03 -14.27 -6.09
C TYR A 292 24.66 -15.00 -4.89
N HIS A 293 25.96 -14.86 -4.64
CA HIS A 293 26.56 -15.33 -3.39
C HIS A 293 25.99 -14.63 -2.17
N TYR A 294 25.77 -13.32 -2.26
CA TYR A 294 25.08 -12.59 -1.20
C TYR A 294 23.65 -13.07 -1.01
N LEU A 295 22.91 -13.36 -2.09
CA LEU A 295 21.58 -13.95 -2.04
C LEU A 295 21.58 -15.33 -1.37
N GLU A 296 22.58 -16.19 -1.61
CA GLU A 296 22.72 -17.45 -0.88
C GLU A 296 22.85 -17.22 0.63
N THR A 297 23.72 -16.29 1.03
CA THR A 297 23.87 -15.91 2.45
C THR A 297 22.55 -15.46 3.06
N LEU A 298 21.78 -14.64 2.33
CA LEU A 298 20.46 -14.20 2.78
C LEU A 298 19.48 -15.37 2.90
N ASN A 299 19.47 -16.29 1.95
CA ASN A 299 18.61 -17.48 1.99
C ASN A 299 18.89 -18.33 3.24
N ASP A 300 20.16 -18.55 3.56
CA ASP A 300 20.59 -19.30 4.73
C ASP A 300 20.23 -18.59 6.04
N ALA A 301 20.47 -17.27 6.11
CA ALA A 301 20.17 -16.46 7.27
C ALA A 301 18.65 -16.36 7.54
N LEU A 302 17.85 -16.19 6.49
CA LEU A 302 16.40 -16.02 6.58
C LEU A 302 15.65 -17.38 6.66
N GLY A 303 16.32 -18.48 6.31
CA GLY A 303 15.74 -19.83 6.29
C GLY A 303 14.63 -20.00 5.24
N LYS A 304 14.72 -19.24 4.12
CA LYS A 304 13.81 -19.28 2.99
C LYS A 304 14.60 -19.26 1.69
N THR A 305 14.01 -19.74 0.59
CA THR A 305 14.61 -19.67 -0.74
C THR A 305 13.99 -18.49 -1.50
N TYR A 306 14.82 -17.53 -1.86
CA TYR A 306 14.50 -16.40 -2.72
C TYR A 306 15.34 -16.49 -3.99
N HIS A 307 14.82 -15.93 -5.06
CA HIS A 307 15.45 -15.94 -6.39
C HIS A 307 16.00 -14.58 -6.80
N SER A 308 15.70 -13.53 -6.01
CA SER A 308 16.24 -12.18 -6.19
C SER A 308 16.32 -11.44 -4.86
N ILE A 309 17.20 -10.43 -4.77
CA ILE A 309 17.27 -9.54 -3.60
C ILE A 309 15.99 -8.72 -3.45
N GLU A 310 15.28 -8.45 -4.54
CA GLU A 310 14.00 -7.74 -4.48
C GLU A 310 12.91 -8.58 -3.77
N GLU A 311 12.90 -9.91 -3.96
CA GLU A 311 12.02 -10.79 -3.18
C GLU A 311 12.36 -10.74 -1.68
N VAL A 312 13.66 -10.78 -1.33
CA VAL A 312 14.13 -10.62 0.05
C VAL A 312 13.67 -9.29 0.63
N ARG A 313 13.89 -8.21 -0.11
CA ARG A 313 13.47 -6.85 0.27
C ARG A 313 11.98 -6.77 0.58
N ASN A 314 11.15 -7.32 -0.29
CA ASN A 314 9.70 -7.30 -0.12
C ASN A 314 9.24 -8.12 1.09
N ASP A 315 9.84 -9.28 1.34
CA ASP A 315 9.54 -10.10 2.52
C ASP A 315 9.99 -9.42 3.81
N LEU A 316 11.22 -8.92 3.87
CA LEU A 316 11.74 -8.17 5.01
C LEU A 316 10.92 -6.90 5.28
N ALA A 317 10.59 -6.13 4.24
CA ALA A 317 9.77 -4.93 4.37
C ALA A 317 8.40 -5.23 5.01
N ASN A 318 7.81 -6.38 4.68
CA ASN A 318 6.58 -6.82 5.32
C ASN A 318 6.78 -7.21 6.79
N GLN A 319 7.90 -7.84 7.14
CA GLN A 319 8.21 -8.19 8.53
C GLN A 319 8.50 -6.95 9.37
N PHE A 320 9.28 -6.00 8.86
CA PHE A 320 9.57 -4.72 9.53
C PHE A 320 8.32 -3.88 9.82
N LYS A 321 7.22 -4.05 9.07
CA LYS A 321 5.95 -3.35 9.37
C LYS A 321 5.37 -3.70 10.74
N PHE A 322 5.66 -4.89 11.25
CA PHE A 322 5.13 -5.36 12.52
C PHE A 322 6.07 -5.12 13.70
N VAL A 323 7.31 -4.69 13.44
CA VAL A 323 8.27 -4.35 14.50
C VAL A 323 7.93 -2.98 15.05
N ARG A 324 7.59 -2.96 16.35
CA ARG A 324 7.14 -1.76 17.08
C ARG A 324 8.22 -1.15 17.96
N ILE A 325 9.49 -1.41 17.60
CA ILE A 325 10.66 -0.90 18.30
C ILE A 325 11.59 -0.28 17.26
N PRO A 326 11.96 0.99 17.38
CA PRO A 326 12.86 1.63 16.43
C PRO A 326 14.27 1.04 16.47
N ILE A 327 14.95 1.03 15.31
CA ILE A 327 16.36 0.57 15.20
C ILE A 327 17.27 1.30 16.18
N SER A 328 17.06 2.59 16.36
CA SER A 328 17.84 3.42 17.29
C SER A 328 17.68 3.04 18.77
N VAL A 329 16.58 2.36 19.11
CA VAL A 329 16.36 1.80 20.45
C VAL A 329 17.02 0.43 20.55
N VAL A 330 16.87 -0.42 19.52
CA VAL A 330 17.53 -1.72 19.45
C VAL A 330 19.06 -1.58 19.59
N GLU A 331 19.64 -0.56 18.96
CA GLU A 331 21.06 -0.24 19.05
C GLU A 331 21.53 -0.02 20.50
N THR A 332 20.71 0.60 21.35
CA THR A 332 21.05 0.86 22.75
C THR A 332 21.10 -0.39 23.63
N LEU A 333 20.55 -1.51 23.14
CA LEU A 333 20.50 -2.79 23.89
C LEU A 333 21.74 -3.66 23.67
N ASP A 334 22.69 -3.23 22.81
CA ASP A 334 23.97 -3.89 22.51
C ASP A 334 23.81 -5.40 22.25
N LYS A 335 22.81 -5.75 21.42
CA LYS A 335 22.55 -7.13 21.06
C LYS A 335 23.53 -7.64 20.02
N PRO A 336 24.12 -8.84 20.15
CA PRO A 336 25.14 -9.35 19.22
C PRO A 336 24.64 -9.51 17.79
N TRP A 337 23.33 -9.65 17.58
CA TRP A 337 22.70 -9.76 16.27
C TRP A 337 22.30 -8.42 15.63
N PHE A 338 22.65 -7.29 16.26
CA PHE A 338 22.29 -5.97 15.77
C PHE A 338 22.91 -5.67 14.39
N GLY A 339 24.15 -6.12 14.15
CA GLY A 339 24.81 -5.99 12.85
C GLY A 339 24.04 -6.67 11.73
N ALA A 340 23.57 -7.91 11.96
CA ALA A 340 22.73 -8.64 11.01
C ALA A 340 21.37 -7.94 10.77
N LEU A 341 20.75 -7.41 11.81
CA LEU A 341 19.52 -6.64 11.69
C LEU A 341 19.71 -5.36 10.86
N LYS A 342 20.84 -4.69 11.03
CA LYS A 342 21.23 -3.50 10.27
C LYS A 342 21.44 -3.81 8.79
N ALA A 343 22.06 -4.95 8.47
CA ALA A 343 22.21 -5.45 7.10
C ALA A 343 20.83 -5.70 6.46
N MET A 344 19.90 -6.33 7.19
CA MET A 344 18.53 -6.55 6.71
C MET A 344 17.76 -5.23 6.50
N GLU A 345 17.89 -4.28 7.41
CA GLU A 345 17.28 -2.94 7.28
C GLU A 345 17.82 -2.18 6.08
N TRP A 346 19.13 -2.27 5.84
CA TRP A 346 19.77 -1.63 4.70
C TRP A 346 19.15 -2.10 3.37
N ILE A 347 18.91 -3.41 3.22
CA ILE A 347 18.25 -4.00 2.03
C ILE A 347 16.85 -3.41 1.83
N VAL A 348 16.11 -3.17 2.91
CA VAL A 348 14.75 -2.61 2.82
C VAL A 348 14.78 -1.12 2.43
N SER A 349 15.71 -0.36 2.99
CA SER A 349 15.78 1.10 2.87
C SER A 349 16.52 1.59 1.64
N ASN A 350 17.38 0.76 1.03
CA ASN A 350 18.25 1.16 -0.07
C ASN A 350 18.03 0.31 -1.33
N ASN A 351 18.58 0.79 -2.44
CA ASN A 351 18.63 -0.01 -3.66
C ASN A 351 19.83 -0.97 -3.62
N ALA A 352 19.55 -2.27 -3.62
CA ALA A 352 20.58 -3.31 -3.56
C ALA A 352 21.62 -3.23 -4.69
N ALA A 353 21.26 -2.65 -5.85
CA ALA A 353 22.20 -2.43 -6.95
C ALA A 353 23.33 -1.42 -6.63
N GLN A 354 23.21 -0.66 -5.55
CA GLN A 354 24.21 0.32 -5.11
C GLN A 354 25.16 -0.24 -4.04
N MET A 355 24.95 -1.49 -3.60
CA MET A 355 25.79 -2.13 -2.59
C MET A 355 27.16 -2.49 -3.16
N THR A 356 28.23 -2.06 -2.48
CA THR A 356 29.60 -2.44 -2.87
C THR A 356 29.94 -3.87 -2.45
N ASP A 357 30.99 -4.46 -3.05
CA ASP A 357 31.43 -5.81 -2.68
C ASP A 357 31.95 -5.88 -1.25
N GLU A 358 32.64 -4.84 -0.77
CA GLU A 358 33.09 -4.78 0.61
C GLU A 358 31.92 -4.78 1.59
N GLN A 359 30.85 -4.07 1.25
CA GLN A 359 29.63 -4.04 2.06
C GLN A 359 28.93 -5.40 2.05
N ARG A 360 28.80 -6.05 0.88
CA ARG A 360 28.25 -7.42 0.78
C ARG A 360 29.02 -8.42 1.63
N GLN A 361 30.36 -8.32 1.64
CA GLN A 361 31.20 -9.21 2.45
C GLN A 361 31.02 -8.96 3.96
N ALA A 362 30.98 -7.69 4.38
CA ALA A 362 30.77 -7.32 5.78
C ALA A 362 29.38 -7.78 6.27
N ASP A 363 28.34 -7.50 5.48
CA ASP A 363 26.96 -7.91 5.79
C ASP A 363 26.82 -9.43 5.81
N SER A 364 27.51 -10.14 4.89
CA SER A 364 27.51 -11.61 4.85
C SER A 364 28.11 -12.23 6.13
N ALA A 365 29.16 -11.63 6.68
CA ALA A 365 29.76 -12.10 7.93
C ALA A 365 28.79 -11.98 9.11
N GLU A 366 28.10 -10.85 9.22
CA GLU A 366 27.07 -10.62 10.25
C GLU A 366 25.87 -11.54 10.08
N LEU A 367 25.35 -11.65 8.84
CA LEU A 367 24.20 -12.50 8.52
C LEU A 367 24.47 -13.98 8.77
N ASN A 368 25.65 -14.49 8.42
CA ASN A 368 26.04 -15.88 8.69
C ASN A 368 26.13 -16.17 10.18
N SER A 369 26.62 -15.21 10.98
CA SER A 369 26.79 -15.37 12.42
C SER A 369 25.49 -15.21 13.19
N TYR A 370 24.65 -14.24 12.84
CA TYR A 370 23.53 -13.78 13.65
C TYR A 370 22.21 -13.61 12.89
N GLY A 371 22.14 -13.92 11.61
CA GLY A 371 20.95 -13.70 10.80
C GLY A 371 19.69 -14.38 11.36
N LYS A 372 19.83 -15.60 11.87
CA LYS A 372 18.71 -16.34 12.49
C LYS A 372 18.17 -15.65 13.74
N SER A 373 19.06 -15.16 14.60
CA SER A 373 18.66 -14.44 15.82
C SER A 373 18.00 -13.10 15.50
N ALA A 374 18.48 -12.38 14.50
CA ALA A 374 17.84 -11.17 14.01
C ALA A 374 16.43 -11.47 13.45
N MET A 375 16.24 -12.59 12.76
CA MET A 375 14.94 -13.03 12.27
C MET A 375 13.98 -13.44 13.39
N GLU A 376 14.47 -14.04 14.45
CA GLU A 376 13.66 -14.35 15.64
C GLU A 376 13.13 -13.06 16.26
N PHE A 377 13.97 -12.04 16.39
CA PHE A 377 13.53 -10.73 16.84
C PHE A 377 12.46 -10.10 15.92
N LEU A 378 12.62 -10.16 14.61
CA LEU A 378 11.62 -9.62 13.67
C LEU A 378 10.25 -10.32 13.80
N ARG A 379 10.24 -11.59 14.23
CA ARG A 379 9.01 -12.37 14.46
C ARG A 379 8.40 -12.13 15.84
N ASP A 380 9.22 -11.86 16.85
CA ASP A 380 8.77 -11.64 18.23
C ASP A 380 9.44 -10.41 18.87
N GLY A 381 8.94 -9.24 18.50
CA GLY A 381 9.39 -7.97 19.10
C GLY A 381 8.99 -7.77 20.56
N LYS A 382 8.09 -8.62 21.13
CA LYS A 382 7.68 -8.49 22.53
C LYS A 382 8.79 -8.86 23.50
N THR A 383 9.57 -9.89 23.18
CA THR A 383 10.71 -10.31 24.00
C THR A 383 11.70 -9.17 24.13
N LEU A 384 12.02 -8.46 23.04
CA LEU A 384 12.93 -7.32 23.09
C LEU A 384 12.35 -6.13 23.88
N LEU A 385 11.04 -5.91 23.79
CA LEU A 385 10.37 -4.88 24.61
C LEU A 385 10.47 -5.24 26.09
N SER A 386 10.32 -6.52 26.46
CA SER A 386 10.54 -6.98 27.83
C SER A 386 11.96 -6.68 28.31
N ASP A 387 12.97 -7.05 27.51
CA ASP A 387 14.38 -6.78 27.82
C ASP A 387 14.64 -5.28 28.01
N LEU A 388 14.04 -4.44 27.18
CA LEU A 388 14.14 -2.98 27.28
C LEU A 388 13.53 -2.45 28.58
N LEU A 389 12.34 -2.94 28.96
CA LEU A 389 11.66 -2.55 30.19
C LEU A 389 12.46 -3.00 31.42
N ASP A 390 13.00 -4.20 31.41
CA ASP A 390 13.84 -4.74 32.47
C ASP A 390 15.12 -3.89 32.63
N GLN A 391 15.75 -3.50 31.53
CA GLN A 391 16.93 -2.60 31.54
C GLN A 391 16.60 -1.23 32.12
N LEU A 392 15.37 -0.73 31.90
CA LEU A 392 14.88 0.52 32.48
C LEU A 392 14.42 0.37 33.93
N GLY A 393 14.46 -0.85 34.51
CA GLY A 393 13.99 -1.14 35.86
C GLY A 393 12.46 -1.10 36.00
N LEU A 394 11.74 -1.34 34.89
CA LEU A 394 10.28 -1.27 34.81
C LEU A 394 9.70 -2.70 34.75
N GLU A 395 9.37 -3.24 35.93
CA GLU A 395 8.69 -4.54 36.01
C GLU A 395 7.28 -4.47 35.43
N CYS A 396 6.95 -5.37 34.55
CA CYS A 396 5.62 -5.50 33.92
C CYS A 396 5.14 -6.93 33.95
N THR A 397 3.85 -7.13 34.17
CA THR A 397 3.20 -8.42 33.97
C THR A 397 3.06 -8.72 32.46
N ALA A 398 2.86 -9.99 32.10
CA ALA A 398 2.66 -10.39 30.70
C ALA A 398 1.49 -9.64 30.04
N GLN A 399 0.40 -9.38 30.79
CA GLN A 399 -0.76 -8.63 30.29
C GLN A 399 -0.45 -7.14 30.06
N GLU A 400 0.35 -6.54 30.94
CA GLU A 400 0.80 -5.16 30.78
C GLU A 400 1.76 -5.02 29.59
N LEU A 401 2.68 -5.97 29.43
CA LEU A 401 3.57 -6.03 28.26
C LEU A 401 2.77 -6.11 26.95
N ASP A 402 1.72 -6.95 26.91
CA ASP A 402 0.81 -7.02 25.75
C ASP A 402 0.09 -5.69 25.49
N THR A 403 -0.31 -5.00 26.55
CA THR A 403 -0.96 -3.69 26.46
C THR A 403 0.00 -2.64 25.93
N ILE A 404 1.24 -2.60 26.42
CA ILE A 404 2.28 -1.67 25.93
C ILE A 404 2.57 -1.96 24.46
N TYR A 405 2.87 -3.22 24.12
CA TYR A 405 3.20 -3.60 22.75
C TYR A 405 2.06 -3.27 21.76
N SER A 406 0.82 -3.48 22.18
CA SER A 406 -0.35 -3.15 21.39
C SER A 406 -0.54 -1.63 21.26
N GLY A 407 -0.23 -0.87 22.30
CA GLY A 407 -0.27 0.60 22.30
C GLY A 407 0.76 1.24 21.37
N LEU A 408 1.89 0.59 21.13
CA LEU A 408 2.94 1.02 20.21
C LEU A 408 2.60 0.76 18.71
N LYS A 409 1.32 0.60 18.36
CA LYS A 409 0.87 0.24 17.00
C LYS A 409 1.31 1.19 15.90
N ASP A 410 1.55 2.47 16.22
CA ASP A 410 1.95 3.51 15.26
C ASP A 410 3.47 3.67 15.15
N ILE A 411 4.22 3.00 16.03
CA ILE A 411 5.68 2.95 15.97
C ILE A 411 6.11 2.05 14.83
N ARG A 412 7.13 2.49 14.10
CA ARG A 412 7.79 1.79 13.00
C ARG A 412 9.29 1.69 13.29
N PHE A 413 9.96 0.81 12.56
CA PHE A 413 11.38 0.56 12.72
C PHE A 413 12.27 1.80 12.53
N ASN A 414 11.86 2.73 11.68
CA ASN A 414 12.53 4.01 11.43
C ASN A 414 11.97 5.18 12.25
N THR A 415 11.11 4.93 13.23
CA THR A 415 10.58 5.99 14.10
C THR A 415 11.70 6.60 14.92
N PRO A 416 11.79 7.95 15.05
CA PRO A 416 12.78 8.59 15.90
C PRO A 416 12.65 8.14 17.36
N LYS A 417 13.79 7.90 18.04
CA LYS A 417 13.83 7.47 19.46
C LYS A 417 12.99 8.37 20.37
N GLN A 418 13.05 9.68 20.17
CA GLN A 418 12.30 10.64 20.99
C GLN A 418 10.77 10.44 20.93
N GLN A 419 10.25 10.07 19.76
CA GLN A 419 8.84 9.77 19.62
C GLN A 419 8.47 8.45 20.31
N PHE A 420 9.30 7.42 20.15
CA PHE A 420 9.14 6.16 20.86
C PHE A 420 9.15 6.34 22.38
N ASP A 421 10.15 7.06 22.92
CA ASP A 421 10.27 7.33 24.35
C ASP A 421 9.05 8.07 24.88
N LYS A 422 8.52 9.04 24.13
CA LYS A 422 7.28 9.77 24.49
C LYS A 422 6.08 8.83 24.55
N ASP A 423 5.89 7.99 23.55
CA ASP A 423 4.75 7.08 23.48
C ASP A 423 4.85 5.98 24.55
N LEU A 424 6.05 5.42 24.76
CA LEU A 424 6.32 4.45 25.81
C LEU A 424 6.03 5.06 27.21
N ASN A 425 6.55 6.24 27.49
CA ASN A 425 6.31 6.93 28.78
C ASN A 425 4.82 7.20 29.00
N GLY A 426 4.09 7.57 27.94
CA GLY A 426 2.63 7.73 28.00
C GLY A 426 1.91 6.43 28.35
N LEU A 427 2.29 5.30 27.76
CA LEU A 427 1.73 4.00 28.05
C LEU A 427 2.09 3.53 29.46
N MET A 428 3.33 3.71 29.90
CA MET A 428 3.77 3.40 31.27
C MET A 428 3.05 4.21 32.32
N SER A 429 2.81 5.50 32.04
CA SER A 429 1.98 6.35 32.91
C SER A 429 0.56 5.81 33.04
N ASN A 430 -0.05 5.37 31.94
CA ASN A 430 -1.40 4.77 31.98
C ASN A 430 -1.43 3.46 32.79
N ILE A 431 -0.40 2.63 32.67
CA ILE A 431 -0.27 1.40 33.45
C ILE A 431 -0.09 1.72 34.94
N SER A 432 0.79 2.66 35.28
CA SER A 432 0.96 3.13 36.65
C SER A 432 -0.36 3.62 37.26
N GLN A 433 -1.11 4.42 36.52
CA GLN A 433 -2.45 4.88 36.94
C GLN A 433 -3.42 3.70 37.13
N ALA A 434 -3.40 2.70 36.25
CA ALA A 434 -4.22 1.51 36.39
C ALA A 434 -3.83 0.70 37.65
N ARG A 435 -2.52 0.53 37.92
CA ARG A 435 -2.01 -0.11 39.13
C ARG A 435 -2.44 0.62 40.40
N HIS A 436 -2.34 1.97 40.42
CA HIS A 436 -2.80 2.77 41.55
C HIS A 436 -4.31 2.59 41.79
N ARG A 437 -5.12 2.53 40.74
CA ARG A 437 -6.56 2.26 40.86
C ARG A 437 -6.86 0.86 41.41
N ILE A 438 -6.13 -0.15 40.96
CA ILE A 438 -6.25 -1.53 41.52
C ILE A 438 -5.85 -1.52 43.01
N ARG A 439 -4.69 -0.91 43.32
CA ARG A 439 -4.20 -0.80 44.70
C ARG A 439 -5.22 -0.09 45.61
N LEU A 440 -5.89 0.96 45.14
CA LEU A 440 -6.93 1.67 45.91
C LEU A 440 -8.11 0.71 46.21
N LYS A 441 -8.57 -0.07 45.23
CA LYS A 441 -9.63 -1.07 45.41
C LYS A 441 -9.19 -2.15 46.39
N GLU A 442 -7.99 -2.70 46.25
CA GLU A 442 -7.43 -3.70 47.16
C GLU A 442 -7.26 -3.16 48.57
N ARG A 443 -6.78 -1.92 48.72
CA ARG A 443 -6.64 -1.30 50.04
C ARG A 443 -7.98 -1.15 50.75
N TRP A 444 -9.01 -0.69 50.02
CA TRP A 444 -10.37 -0.69 50.53
C TRP A 444 -10.81 -2.06 51.06
N LEU A 445 -10.67 -3.10 50.22
CA LEU A 445 -11.04 -4.44 50.62
C LEU A 445 -10.26 -4.99 51.82
N SER A 446 -9.00 -4.62 51.97
CA SER A 446 -8.17 -5.00 53.10
C SER A 446 -8.62 -4.33 54.42
N VAL A 447 -9.24 -3.17 54.35
CA VAL A 447 -9.78 -2.43 55.49
C VAL A 447 -11.17 -2.94 55.91
N VAL A 448 -12.08 -3.08 54.94
CA VAL A 448 -13.50 -3.35 55.24
C VAL A 448 -13.93 -4.81 55.06
N GLY A 449 -13.05 -5.62 54.48
CA GLY A 449 -13.33 -7.03 54.14
C GLY A 449 -13.99 -7.22 52.79
N SER A 450 -13.94 -8.45 52.28
CA SER A 450 -14.41 -8.83 50.93
C SER A 450 -15.92 -8.71 50.72
N GLU A 451 -16.68 -8.66 51.83
CA GLU A 451 -18.13 -8.53 51.78
C GLU A 451 -18.57 -7.08 51.40
N CYS A 452 -17.68 -6.10 51.58
CA CYS A 452 -17.88 -4.68 51.26
C CYS A 452 -17.03 -4.26 50.06
N ASP A 453 -17.27 -4.83 48.87
CA ASP A 453 -16.51 -4.56 47.65
C ASP A 453 -16.59 -3.10 47.14
N SER A 454 -17.55 -2.35 47.65
CA SER A 454 -17.74 -0.93 47.29
C SER A 454 -18.23 -0.09 48.45
N VAL A 455 -17.95 1.20 48.40
CA VAL A 455 -18.49 2.19 49.35
C VAL A 455 -20.03 2.14 49.41
N LYS A 456 -20.66 1.93 48.27
CA LYS A 456 -22.11 1.76 48.17
C LYS A 456 -22.61 0.57 48.96
N LYS A 457 -21.94 -0.57 48.84
CA LYS A 457 -22.31 -1.77 49.58
C LYS A 457 -22.06 -1.64 51.07
N TRP A 458 -20.95 -0.98 51.45
CA TRP A 458 -20.67 -0.63 52.83
C TRP A 458 -21.81 0.23 53.44
N CYS A 459 -22.23 1.31 52.73
CA CYS A 459 -23.34 2.15 53.17
C CYS A 459 -24.64 1.34 53.33
N SER A 460 -24.89 0.37 52.45
CA SER A 460 -26.09 -0.46 52.53
C SER A 460 -26.02 -1.43 53.70
N LEU A 461 -24.87 -2.03 53.99
CA LEU A 461 -24.67 -2.99 55.07
C LEU A 461 -24.81 -2.29 56.46
N HIS A 462 -24.18 -1.15 56.63
CA HIS A 462 -24.20 -0.41 57.90
C HIS A 462 -25.39 0.55 58.04
N ASN A 463 -26.26 0.65 57.04
CA ASN A 463 -27.35 1.62 56.97
C ASN A 463 -26.89 3.06 57.32
N ALA A 464 -25.74 3.45 56.82
CA ALA A 464 -25.10 4.73 57.10
C ALA A 464 -24.41 5.28 55.87
N PRO A 465 -24.61 6.55 55.52
CA PRO A 465 -23.82 7.23 54.50
C PRO A 465 -22.40 7.47 55.03
N ILE A 466 -21.40 6.92 54.38
CA ILE A 466 -20.00 7.04 54.84
C ILE A 466 -19.56 8.52 54.91
N TYR A 467 -20.03 9.37 54.00
CA TYR A 467 -19.69 10.79 53.94
C TYR A 467 -20.16 11.61 55.13
N TRP A 468 -21.06 11.08 55.95
CA TRP A 468 -21.49 11.75 57.17
C TRP A 468 -20.59 11.49 58.37
N ILE A 469 -19.97 10.29 58.39
CA ILE A 469 -19.18 9.87 59.54
C ILE A 469 -17.67 10.11 59.40
N VAL A 470 -17.19 10.43 58.17
CA VAL A 470 -15.78 10.70 57.92
C VAL A 470 -15.46 12.21 57.95
N ALA A 471 -14.20 12.55 58.25
CA ALA A 471 -13.71 13.92 58.21
C ALA A 471 -13.76 14.53 56.81
N LYS A 472 -13.80 15.84 56.68
CA LYS A 472 -13.89 16.54 55.40
C LYS A 472 -12.78 16.12 54.43
N GLU A 473 -11.55 15.96 54.90
CA GLU A 473 -10.39 15.54 54.09
C GLU A 473 -10.52 14.10 53.57
N GLN A 474 -11.24 13.26 54.33
CA GLN A 474 -11.49 11.88 53.91
C GLN A 474 -12.62 11.79 52.89
N ARG A 475 -13.55 12.75 52.82
CA ARG A 475 -14.67 12.72 51.84
C ARG A 475 -14.21 12.72 50.41
N ASP A 476 -13.20 13.52 50.08
CA ASP A 476 -12.64 13.58 48.73
C ASP A 476 -11.99 12.23 48.35
N ALA A 477 -11.32 11.57 49.30
CA ALA A 477 -10.76 10.22 49.11
C ALA A 477 -11.86 9.20 48.83
N PHE A 478 -12.97 9.21 49.60
CA PHE A 478 -14.10 8.30 49.37
C PHE A 478 -14.86 8.62 48.10
N THR A 479 -14.91 9.91 47.71
CA THR A 479 -15.45 10.31 46.41
C THR A 479 -14.59 9.73 45.25
N THR A 480 -13.27 9.84 45.35
CA THR A 480 -12.34 9.27 44.40
C THR A 480 -12.45 7.74 44.36
N LEU A 481 -12.49 7.08 45.53
CA LEU A 481 -12.70 5.64 45.64
C LEU A 481 -14.00 5.20 44.94
N THR A 482 -15.11 5.90 45.20
CA THR A 482 -16.40 5.60 44.54
C THR A 482 -16.32 5.74 43.02
N LYS A 483 -15.66 6.79 42.51
CA LYS A 483 -15.44 6.95 41.07
C LYS A 483 -14.61 5.82 40.50
N VAL A 484 -13.53 5.39 41.19
CA VAL A 484 -12.67 4.29 40.75
C VAL A 484 -13.42 2.96 40.76
N GLN A 485 -14.26 2.71 41.78
CA GLN A 485 -15.10 1.51 41.86
C GLN A 485 -16.16 1.44 40.75
N ASN A 486 -16.63 2.60 40.27
CA ASN A 486 -17.56 2.71 39.14
C ASN A 486 -16.86 2.89 37.78
N ASP A 487 -15.55 2.66 37.71
CA ASP A 487 -14.70 2.81 36.51
C ASP A 487 -14.76 4.20 35.85
N GLN A 488 -15.10 5.22 36.62
CA GLN A 488 -15.12 6.62 36.17
C GLN A 488 -13.69 7.18 36.10
N ARG A 489 -13.51 8.19 35.25
CA ARG A 489 -12.20 8.87 35.09
C ARG A 489 -11.85 9.65 36.35
N THR A 490 -10.62 9.48 36.85
CA THR A 490 -10.06 10.17 38.02
C THR A 490 -8.64 10.62 37.72
N MET A 491 -8.17 11.67 38.38
CA MET A 491 -6.75 12.04 38.31
C MET A 491 -5.92 11.09 39.18
N ASP A 492 -4.72 10.75 38.73
CA ASP A 492 -3.82 9.85 39.45
C ASP A 492 -3.39 10.40 40.78
N THR A 493 -3.20 11.73 40.89
CA THR A 493 -2.93 12.44 42.14
C THR A 493 -4.02 12.24 43.18
N ASP A 494 -5.27 12.26 42.75
CA ASP A 494 -6.41 12.04 43.64
C ASP A 494 -6.47 10.60 44.14
N VAL A 495 -6.15 9.62 43.23
CA VAL A 495 -6.08 8.20 43.58
C VAL A 495 -4.98 7.96 44.61
N MET A 496 -3.77 8.50 44.40
CA MET A 496 -2.66 8.38 45.35
C MET A 496 -2.98 9.02 46.70
N THR A 497 -3.64 10.19 46.69
CA THR A 497 -4.11 10.85 47.92
C THR A 497 -5.13 9.98 48.65
N ALA A 498 -6.06 9.37 47.93
CA ALA A 498 -7.03 8.44 48.51
C ALA A 498 -6.39 7.20 49.14
N ILE A 499 -5.35 6.63 48.53
CA ILE A 499 -4.57 5.52 49.10
C ILE A 499 -3.93 5.97 50.41
N ASN A 500 -3.23 7.13 50.42
CA ASN A 500 -2.56 7.63 51.60
C ASN A 500 -3.54 7.91 52.78
N ILE A 501 -4.72 8.44 52.46
CA ILE A 501 -5.75 8.68 53.47
C ILE A 501 -6.27 7.36 54.06
N LEU A 502 -6.55 6.35 53.20
CA LEU A 502 -6.94 5.02 53.67
C LEU A 502 -5.85 4.33 54.48
N ASP A 503 -4.57 4.60 54.21
CA ASP A 503 -3.44 4.05 54.95
C ASP A 503 -3.25 4.68 56.33
N THR A 504 -3.61 5.95 56.51
CA THR A 504 -3.33 6.75 57.72
C THR A 504 -4.52 6.97 58.61
N MET A 505 -5.75 6.77 58.12
CA MET A 505 -6.95 7.01 58.90
C MET A 505 -7.18 5.90 59.97
N ASP A 506 -7.91 6.21 61.01
CA ASP A 506 -8.40 5.22 61.98
C ASP A 506 -9.45 4.31 61.32
N HIS A 507 -9.14 3.05 61.14
CA HIS A 507 -10.01 2.09 60.48
C HIS A 507 -11.21 1.68 61.32
N SER A 508 -11.20 1.91 62.65
CA SER A 508 -12.33 1.55 63.51
C SER A 508 -13.62 2.29 63.11
N ILE A 509 -13.49 3.50 62.54
CA ILE A 509 -14.64 4.26 62.01
C ILE A 509 -15.36 3.57 60.85
N LEU A 510 -14.73 2.59 60.23
CA LEU A 510 -15.30 1.82 59.10
C LEU A 510 -15.64 0.36 59.48
N THR A 511 -15.10 -0.17 60.57
CA THR A 511 -15.15 -1.60 60.92
C THR A 511 -15.82 -1.90 62.23
N ASP A 512 -15.93 -0.92 63.16
CA ASP A 512 -16.58 -1.11 64.44
C ASP A 512 -18.02 -0.51 64.42
N ASP A 513 -19.02 -1.40 64.47
CA ASP A 513 -20.43 -1.01 64.41
C ASP A 513 -20.86 -0.07 65.56
N ALA A 514 -20.23 -0.15 66.72
CA ALA A 514 -20.51 0.73 67.84
C ALA A 514 -20.01 2.15 67.53
N ILE A 515 -18.79 2.28 66.99
CA ILE A 515 -18.19 3.55 66.60
C ILE A 515 -18.96 4.14 65.42
N ILE A 516 -19.32 3.36 64.40
CA ILE A 516 -20.14 3.80 63.26
C ILE A 516 -21.49 4.34 63.76
N SER A 517 -22.14 3.66 64.66
CA SER A 517 -23.44 4.05 65.22
C SER A 517 -23.34 5.33 66.05
N GLU A 518 -22.32 5.43 66.91
CA GLU A 518 -22.06 6.65 67.68
C GLU A 518 -21.76 7.86 66.82
N ALA A 519 -20.88 7.68 65.81
CA ALA A 519 -20.55 8.74 64.84
C ALA A 519 -21.80 9.23 64.11
N LEU A 520 -22.65 8.30 63.66
CA LEU A 520 -23.88 8.64 62.95
C LEU A 520 -24.87 9.38 63.84
N LEU A 521 -25.07 8.94 65.09
CA LEU A 521 -25.93 9.64 66.04
C LEU A 521 -25.42 11.04 66.36
N LYS A 522 -24.12 11.21 66.53
CA LYS A 522 -23.48 12.50 66.75
C LYS A 522 -23.68 13.48 65.60
N VAL A 523 -23.64 12.99 64.37
CA VAL A 523 -23.91 13.82 63.15
C VAL A 523 -25.37 14.21 63.08
N LEU A 524 -26.31 13.33 63.47
CA LEU A 524 -27.75 13.63 63.46
C LEU A 524 -28.15 14.66 64.52
N GLY A 525 -27.49 14.62 65.69
CA GLY A 525 -27.80 15.47 66.85
C GLY A 525 -28.78 14.80 67.81
N ASP A 526 -28.72 15.22 69.07
CA ASP A 526 -29.42 14.56 70.18
C ASP A 526 -30.96 14.52 70.03
N GLU A 527 -31.52 15.54 69.37
CA GLU A 527 -32.98 15.63 69.22
C GLU A 527 -33.57 14.50 68.30
N TYR A 528 -32.77 13.91 67.40
CA TYR A 528 -33.21 12.85 66.53
C TYR A 528 -32.58 11.51 66.83
N ALA A 529 -31.58 11.46 67.70
CA ALA A 529 -30.81 10.26 67.99
C ALA A 529 -31.69 9.12 68.53
N GLN A 530 -32.62 9.43 69.43
CA GLN A 530 -33.49 8.42 70.00
C GLN A 530 -34.41 7.79 68.96
N ILE A 531 -35.12 8.58 68.18
CA ILE A 531 -36.06 8.05 67.18
C ILE A 531 -35.34 7.29 66.09
N PHE A 532 -34.18 7.74 65.71
CA PHE A 532 -33.36 7.03 64.73
C PHE A 532 -32.87 5.70 65.28
N SER A 533 -32.45 5.62 66.53
CA SER A 533 -31.98 4.37 67.13
C SER A 533 -33.08 3.31 67.30
N GLU A 534 -34.30 3.74 67.60
CA GLU A 534 -35.44 2.84 67.78
C GLU A 534 -35.92 2.20 66.44
N ASP A 535 -35.98 2.96 65.35
CA ASP A 535 -36.59 2.56 64.10
C ASP A 535 -35.62 2.66 62.90
N ARG A 536 -34.32 2.49 63.13
CA ARG A 536 -33.24 2.75 62.17
C ARG A 536 -33.46 2.12 60.77
N ILE A 537 -33.84 0.83 60.73
CA ILE A 537 -33.99 0.11 59.46
C ILE A 537 -35.14 0.71 58.61
N GLN A 538 -36.30 1.02 59.25
CA GLN A 538 -37.45 1.57 58.54
C GLN A 538 -37.22 3.00 58.08
N ILE A 539 -36.56 3.79 58.93
CA ILE A 539 -36.22 5.17 58.61
C ILE A 539 -35.24 5.25 57.44
N MET A 540 -34.21 4.40 57.44
CA MET A 540 -33.26 4.32 56.34
C MET A 540 -33.90 3.80 55.04
N ALA A 541 -34.85 2.86 55.12
CA ALA A 541 -35.60 2.41 53.95
C ALA A 541 -36.44 3.57 53.33
N LYS A 542 -37.13 4.36 54.18
CA LYS A 542 -37.89 5.58 53.75
C LYS A 542 -36.96 6.65 53.15
N ALA A 543 -35.79 6.82 53.76
CA ALA A 543 -34.79 7.77 53.27
C ALA A 543 -34.29 7.38 51.89
N LYS A 544 -33.95 6.11 51.66
CA LYS A 544 -33.57 5.58 50.35
C LYS A 544 -34.62 5.85 49.28
N MET A 545 -35.90 5.66 49.60
CA MET A 545 -36.99 5.93 48.66
C MET A 545 -37.11 7.43 48.24
N LYS A 546 -36.75 8.34 49.13
CA LYS A 546 -36.90 9.80 48.89
C LYS A 546 -35.64 10.46 48.36
N LEU A 547 -34.47 10.01 48.82
CA LEU A 547 -33.15 10.60 48.52
C LEU A 547 -32.37 9.82 47.47
N GLY A 548 -32.92 8.72 46.98
CA GLY A 548 -32.27 7.82 46.04
C GLY A 548 -31.59 6.62 46.70
N ASN A 549 -31.29 5.60 45.91
CA ASN A 549 -30.77 4.33 46.43
C ASN A 549 -29.26 4.34 46.73
N ASP A 550 -28.54 5.35 46.27
CA ASP A 550 -27.09 5.41 46.40
C ASP A 550 -26.65 6.30 47.59
N MET A 551 -26.64 5.68 48.75
CA MET A 551 -26.23 6.36 50.00
C MET A 551 -24.75 6.81 49.98
N SER A 552 -23.92 6.27 49.09
CA SER A 552 -22.54 6.69 48.95
C SER A 552 -22.39 8.15 48.43
N ASN A 553 -23.44 8.67 47.81
CA ASN A 553 -23.47 10.03 47.28
C ASN A 553 -24.21 11.05 48.19
N TRP A 554 -24.74 10.61 49.35
CA TRP A 554 -25.44 11.52 50.26
C TRP A 554 -24.45 12.43 50.97
N ASP A 555 -24.62 13.71 50.80
CA ASP A 555 -23.80 14.77 51.39
C ASP A 555 -24.59 15.61 52.46
N ILE A 556 -24.19 16.85 52.66
CA ILE A 556 -24.84 17.76 53.64
C ILE A 556 -26.28 18.11 53.24
N THR A 557 -26.59 18.16 51.96
CA THR A 557 -27.94 18.47 51.45
C THR A 557 -28.88 17.33 51.79
N GLU A 558 -28.49 16.11 51.46
CA GLU A 558 -29.24 14.90 51.79
C GLU A 558 -29.33 14.70 53.31
N LEU A 559 -28.31 15.09 54.08
CA LEU A 559 -28.38 15.09 55.56
C LEU A 559 -29.48 15.98 56.08
N ASN A 560 -29.62 17.18 55.54
CA ASN A 560 -30.71 18.12 55.94
C ASN A 560 -32.09 17.57 55.55
N ASP A 561 -32.19 16.98 54.36
CA ASP A 561 -33.42 16.31 53.92
C ASP A 561 -33.74 15.10 54.78
N PHE A 562 -32.74 14.36 55.19
CA PHE A 562 -32.90 13.23 56.12
C PHE A 562 -33.38 13.69 57.49
N ARG A 563 -32.85 14.80 58.02
CA ARG A 563 -33.36 15.42 59.27
C ARG A 563 -34.84 15.81 59.15
N ASN A 564 -35.27 16.28 57.99
CA ASN A 564 -36.68 16.57 57.70
C ASN A 564 -37.55 15.30 57.73
N ILE A 565 -37.01 14.17 57.26
CA ILE A 565 -37.69 12.87 57.38
C ILE A 565 -37.83 12.47 58.85
N LEU A 566 -36.76 12.57 59.65
CA LEU A 566 -36.76 12.25 61.07
C LEU A 566 -37.77 13.13 61.83
N LYS A 567 -37.83 14.41 61.54
CA LYS A 567 -38.81 15.33 62.15
C LYS A 567 -40.26 14.93 61.85
N LYS A 568 -40.54 14.46 60.63
CA LYS A 568 -41.88 13.92 60.31
C LYS A 568 -42.20 12.66 61.08
N GLU A 569 -41.27 11.73 61.16
CA GLU A 569 -41.42 10.49 61.93
C GLU A 569 -41.67 10.77 63.41
N GLN A 570 -40.93 11.69 64.01
CA GLN A 570 -41.14 12.18 65.40
C GLN A 570 -42.54 12.71 65.59
N GLN A 571 -43.00 13.57 64.67
CA GLN A 571 -44.36 14.14 64.74
C GLN A 571 -45.43 13.04 64.59
N GLU A 572 -45.25 12.07 63.70
CA GLU A 572 -46.18 10.97 63.53
C GLU A 572 -46.24 10.09 64.78
N LYS A 573 -45.07 9.78 65.38
CA LYS A 573 -44.97 8.99 66.62
C LYS A 573 -45.67 9.69 67.74
N ALA A 574 -45.40 11.00 67.93
CA ALA A 574 -46.05 11.82 68.95
C ALA A 574 -47.59 11.86 68.74
N LYS A 575 -48.04 11.94 67.48
CA LYS A 575 -49.50 11.89 67.20
C LYS A 575 -50.09 10.52 67.57
N LYS A 576 -49.38 9.37 67.20
CA LYS A 576 -49.83 8.05 67.57
C LYS A 576 -49.88 7.85 69.09
N GLU A 577 -48.88 8.33 69.84
CA GLU A 577 -48.84 8.24 71.27
C GLU A 577 -49.98 9.05 71.88
N LYS A 578 -50.17 10.31 71.43
CA LYS A 578 -51.32 11.10 71.86
C LYS A 578 -52.65 10.41 71.64
N LEU A 579 -52.79 9.78 70.41
CA LEU A 579 -54.02 9.06 70.09
C LEU A 579 -54.18 7.84 70.97
N SER A 580 -53.08 7.09 71.23
CA SER A 580 -53.09 5.93 72.15
C SER A 580 -53.43 6.33 73.56
N ASN A 581 -52.76 7.35 74.06
CA ASN A 581 -53.07 7.91 75.43
C ASN A 581 -54.50 8.41 75.53
N THR A 582 -54.98 9.11 74.49
CA THR A 582 -56.38 9.52 74.43
C THR A 582 -57.33 8.35 74.41
N LYS A 583 -57.07 7.32 73.60
CA LYS A 583 -57.86 6.06 73.57
C LYS A 583 -57.88 5.37 74.94
N ASN A 584 -56.74 5.27 75.60
CA ASN A 584 -56.64 4.68 76.91
C ASN A 584 -57.38 5.50 77.98
N HIS A 585 -57.24 6.82 77.92
CA HIS A 585 -57.97 7.72 78.81
C HIS A 585 -59.49 7.65 78.62
N VAL A 586 -59.93 7.59 77.34
CA VAL A 586 -61.36 7.39 77.03
C VAL A 586 -61.84 6.03 77.54
N LYS A 587 -61.05 4.94 77.43
CA LYS A 587 -61.42 3.63 77.94
C LYS A 587 -61.55 3.56 79.46
N THR A 588 -60.85 4.44 80.22
CA THR A 588 -60.83 4.51 81.67
C THR A 588 -61.74 5.56 82.22
N MET A 589 -62.42 6.40 81.42
CA MET A 589 -63.42 7.36 81.82
C MET A 589 -64.68 6.65 82.33
N ASP A 590 -65.28 7.25 83.41
CA ASP A 590 -66.60 6.81 83.78
C ASP A 590 -67.62 7.29 82.70
N GLU A 591 -68.71 6.52 82.58
CA GLU A 591 -69.68 6.65 81.50
C GLU A 591 -70.32 8.05 81.45
N GLY A 592 -70.55 8.73 82.64
CA GLY A 592 -71.10 10.06 82.70
C GLY A 592 -70.16 11.12 82.16
N LYS A 593 -68.86 11.03 82.51
CA LYS A 593 -67.84 11.96 81.96
C LYS A 593 -67.62 11.74 80.49
N LEU A 594 -67.67 10.50 80.04
CA LEU A 594 -67.54 10.18 78.63
C LEU A 594 -68.69 10.80 77.82
N ARG A 595 -69.94 10.60 78.27
CA ARG A 595 -71.14 11.13 77.62
C ARG A 595 -71.07 12.64 77.50
N ASN A 596 -70.67 13.34 78.60
CA ASN A 596 -70.52 14.83 78.65
C ASN A 596 -69.41 15.29 77.68
N ALA A 597 -68.28 14.61 77.60
CA ALA A 597 -67.20 14.91 76.68
C ALA A 597 -67.61 14.71 75.17
N VAL A 598 -68.31 13.65 74.89
CA VAL A 598 -68.86 13.40 73.55
C VAL A 598 -69.90 14.47 73.17
N GLN A 599 -70.82 14.80 74.10
CA GLN A 599 -71.80 15.82 73.88
C GLN A 599 -71.17 17.22 73.62
N SER A 600 -70.18 17.60 74.46
CA SER A 600 -69.42 18.83 74.23
C SER A 600 -68.68 18.89 72.91
N PHE A 601 -68.15 17.73 72.47
CA PHE A 601 -67.48 17.64 71.19
C PHE A 601 -68.49 17.82 70.03
N LEU A 602 -69.64 17.16 70.07
CA LEU A 602 -70.68 17.27 69.06
C LEU A 602 -71.32 18.68 69.01
N ASP A 603 -71.50 19.32 70.15
CA ASP A 603 -71.94 20.68 70.25
C ASP A 603 -70.98 21.67 69.61
N ALA A 604 -69.66 21.42 69.75
CA ALA A 604 -68.57 22.20 69.10
C ALA A 604 -68.38 21.86 67.65
N HIS A 605 -68.74 20.64 67.21
CA HIS A 605 -68.52 20.12 65.87
C HIS A 605 -69.77 19.41 65.33
N PRO A 606 -70.84 20.13 65.01
CA PRO A 606 -72.11 19.57 64.58
C PRO A 606 -71.99 18.79 63.28
N GLU A 607 -70.96 19.04 62.48
CA GLU A 607 -70.67 18.28 61.22
C GLU A 607 -70.36 16.81 61.46
N PHE A 608 -70.04 16.34 62.67
CA PHE A 608 -69.81 14.95 62.98
C PHE A 608 -71.00 14.23 63.62
N CYS A 609 -72.17 14.95 63.82
CA CYS A 609 -73.34 14.34 64.44
C CYS A 609 -73.83 13.11 63.67
N ASP A 610 -73.80 13.12 62.35
CA ASP A 610 -74.26 12.03 61.55
C ASP A 610 -73.37 10.75 61.67
N ALA A 611 -72.06 10.93 61.84
CA ALA A 611 -71.09 9.83 62.03
C ALA A 611 -71.24 9.14 63.43
N PHE A 612 -71.88 9.73 64.40
CA PHE A 612 -72.16 9.13 65.73
C PHE A 612 -73.56 8.54 65.84
N ASN A 613 -74.42 8.75 64.83
CA ASN A 613 -75.80 8.21 64.81
C ASN A 613 -75.85 6.87 63.98
N GLU A 614 -74.77 6.49 63.30
CA GLU A 614 -74.60 5.14 62.68
C GLU A 614 -73.92 4.21 63.69
#